data_7c64d685a593b92ffe642188daf6e183
#
_entry.id   7c64d685a593b92ffe642188daf6e183
#
_cell.length_a   1.000
_cell.length_b   1.000
_cell.length_c   1.000
_cell.angle_alpha   90.00
_cell.angle_beta   90.00
_cell.angle_gamma   90.00
#
_symmetry.space_group_name_H-M   'P 1'
#
loop_
_entity.id
_entity.type
_entity.pdbx_description
1 polymer ?
#
loop_
_entity_poly.entity_id
_entity_poly.type
_entity_poly.pdbx_seq_one_letter_code
_entity_poly.pdbx_strand_id
1 'polypeptide(L)'
;MKKERWVVSAKRADFQAIADRFGIDPVIARLIRNRDVTGEKEIEEYLFGDLEQRHDPLLMKDMERAADLIAEKIREKKPIRIIGDYDIDGVTATYILLTGLKDLGADVDVRIPDRIADGYGLNEHLVQFAADEGRDTIVTCDNGIAASSQIRLAKELGMTVVVTDHHEVPFEEDENGERRYILPPADAVVNPKQKDCSYPFPGLCGCLLYTSPSPRDS
;
A
#
# COMPACT_ATOMS: atom_id res chain seq x y z
N MET A 1 6.33 35.25 -13.82
CA MET A 1 6.25 33.82 -14.18
C MET A 1 7.65 33.23 -14.08
N LYS A 2 7.87 32.20 -13.23
CA LYS A 2 9.15 31.45 -13.22
C LYS A 2 9.28 30.72 -14.55
N LYS A 3 10.40 30.93 -15.28
CA LYS A 3 10.68 30.15 -16.49
C LYS A 3 10.92 28.70 -16.12
N GLU A 4 10.07 27.80 -16.54
CA GLU A 4 10.31 26.37 -16.46
C GLU A 4 11.52 25.99 -17.30
N ARG A 5 12.38 25.14 -16.77
CA ARG A 5 13.54 24.60 -17.49
C ARG A 5 13.40 23.09 -17.57
N TRP A 6 13.13 22.63 -18.77
CA TRP A 6 13.10 21.20 -19.08
C TRP A 6 14.53 20.68 -19.23
N VAL A 7 14.85 19.57 -18.55
CA VAL A 7 16.15 18.91 -18.63
C VAL A 7 15.94 17.40 -18.83
N VAL A 8 16.83 16.81 -19.64
CA VAL A 8 16.85 15.36 -19.80
C VAL A 8 17.61 14.78 -18.60
N SER A 9 17.04 13.79 -17.92
CA SER A 9 17.74 13.06 -16.86
C SER A 9 18.95 12.35 -17.46
N ALA A 10 20.15 12.72 -16.99
CA ALA A 10 21.43 12.26 -17.55
C ALA A 10 22.19 11.35 -16.59
N LYS A 11 21.52 10.32 -16.04
CA LYS A 11 22.22 9.28 -15.29
C LYS A 11 23.17 8.54 -16.23
N ARG A 12 24.48 8.57 -15.92
CA ARG A 12 25.52 7.99 -16.79
C ARG A 12 25.57 6.48 -16.64
N ALA A 13 25.69 5.77 -17.76
CA ALA A 13 26.02 4.36 -17.87
C ALA A 13 26.47 4.06 -19.30
N ASP A 14 27.11 2.93 -19.51
CA ASP A 14 27.33 2.35 -20.82
C ASP A 14 26.06 1.62 -21.28
N PHE A 15 25.16 2.35 -21.89
CA PHE A 15 23.86 1.84 -22.33
C PHE A 15 23.99 0.80 -23.42
N GLN A 16 25.04 0.89 -24.28
CA GLN A 16 25.27 -0.09 -25.31
C GLN A 16 25.75 -1.41 -24.73
N ALA A 17 26.70 -1.38 -23.79
CA ALA A 17 27.17 -2.59 -23.10
C ALA A 17 26.03 -3.32 -22.34
N ILE A 18 25.15 -2.56 -21.68
CA ILE A 18 23.98 -3.12 -21.02
C ILE A 18 23.00 -3.74 -22.06
N ALA A 19 22.75 -3.04 -23.16
CA ALA A 19 21.87 -3.50 -24.22
C ALA A 19 22.38 -4.81 -24.85
N ASP A 20 23.67 -4.85 -25.19
CA ASP A 20 24.31 -6.03 -25.80
C ASP A 20 24.30 -7.23 -24.85
N ARG A 21 24.54 -6.99 -23.54
CA ARG A 21 24.57 -8.07 -22.55
C ARG A 21 23.20 -8.71 -22.32
N PHE A 22 22.15 -7.91 -22.24
CA PHE A 22 20.80 -8.41 -21.92
C PHE A 22 19.89 -8.58 -23.15
N GLY A 23 20.39 -8.32 -24.35
CA GLY A 23 19.63 -8.45 -25.59
C GLY A 23 18.46 -7.45 -25.70
N ILE A 24 18.63 -6.24 -25.17
CA ILE A 24 17.59 -5.18 -25.13
C ILE A 24 18.02 -3.96 -25.94
N ASP A 25 17.07 -3.07 -26.24
CA ASP A 25 17.38 -1.79 -26.86
C ASP A 25 18.11 -0.83 -25.89
N PRO A 26 19.11 -0.04 -26.35
CA PRO A 26 19.79 0.93 -25.52
C PRO A 26 18.88 1.97 -24.84
N VAL A 27 17.69 2.24 -25.42
CA VAL A 27 16.67 3.10 -24.77
C VAL A 27 16.09 2.41 -23.53
N ILE A 28 15.86 1.11 -23.59
CA ILE A 28 15.41 0.32 -22.43
C ILE A 28 16.48 0.34 -21.34
N ALA A 29 17.76 0.12 -21.69
CA ALA A 29 18.89 0.23 -20.77
C ALA A 29 18.92 1.60 -20.06
N ARG A 30 18.64 2.69 -20.78
CA ARG A 30 18.52 4.04 -20.23
C ARG A 30 17.35 4.18 -19.26
N LEU A 31 16.19 3.61 -19.60
CA LEU A 31 14.99 3.66 -18.73
C LEU A 31 15.22 2.90 -17.43
N ILE A 32 15.88 1.75 -17.47
CA ILE A 32 16.27 0.96 -16.30
C ILE A 32 17.20 1.78 -15.41
N ARG A 33 18.27 2.36 -16.00
CA ARG A 33 19.22 3.18 -15.28
C ARG A 33 18.58 4.42 -14.63
N ASN A 34 17.59 5.03 -15.29
CA ASN A 34 16.85 6.17 -14.74
C ASN A 34 16.02 5.79 -13.50
N ARG A 35 15.72 4.51 -13.30
CA ARG A 35 15.05 3.95 -12.12
C ARG A 35 16.01 3.50 -11.03
N ASP A 36 17.30 3.88 -11.13
CA ASP A 36 18.38 3.56 -10.20
C ASP A 36 18.75 2.07 -10.12
N VAL A 37 18.28 1.26 -11.05
CA VAL A 37 18.72 -0.12 -11.21
C VAL A 37 20.09 -0.11 -11.91
N THR A 38 21.15 -0.55 -11.22
CA THR A 38 22.54 -0.32 -11.66
C THR A 38 23.40 -1.57 -11.73
N GLY A 39 23.17 -2.52 -10.83
CA GLY A 39 23.90 -3.78 -10.76
C GLY A 39 23.45 -4.77 -11.84
N GLU A 40 24.35 -5.61 -12.32
CA GLU A 40 24.07 -6.63 -13.31
C GLU A 40 22.94 -7.57 -12.86
N LYS A 41 23.04 -8.06 -11.62
CA LYS A 41 22.03 -8.90 -10.99
C LYS A 41 20.70 -8.17 -10.84
N GLU A 42 20.72 -6.90 -10.42
CA GLU A 42 19.52 -6.09 -10.28
C GLU A 42 18.83 -5.84 -11.64
N ILE A 43 19.62 -5.65 -12.71
CA ILE A 43 19.08 -5.50 -14.07
C ILE A 43 18.47 -6.82 -14.55
N GLU A 44 19.10 -7.96 -14.28
CA GLU A 44 18.60 -9.29 -14.61
C GLU A 44 17.27 -9.57 -13.90
N GLU A 45 17.19 -9.31 -12.58
CA GLU A 45 15.97 -9.42 -11.79
C GLU A 45 14.86 -8.48 -12.30
N TYR A 46 15.22 -7.25 -12.66
CA TYR A 46 14.27 -6.27 -13.18
C TYR A 46 13.66 -6.67 -14.52
N LEU A 47 14.43 -7.33 -15.39
CA LEU A 47 14.02 -7.73 -16.73
C LEU A 47 13.34 -9.10 -16.76
N PHE A 48 13.83 -10.05 -15.96
CA PHE A 48 13.51 -11.47 -16.07
C PHE A 48 13.09 -12.08 -14.73
N GLY A 49 12.91 -11.25 -13.71
CA GLY A 49 12.47 -11.71 -12.39
C GLY A 49 11.12 -12.40 -12.43
N ASP A 50 10.95 -13.40 -11.60
CA ASP A 50 9.73 -14.18 -11.47
C ASP A 50 9.08 -14.05 -10.09
N LEU A 51 7.99 -14.77 -9.88
CA LEU A 51 7.22 -14.73 -8.64
C LEU A 51 7.94 -15.37 -7.45
N GLU A 52 8.96 -16.21 -7.68
CA GLU A 52 9.75 -16.86 -6.62
C GLU A 52 10.70 -15.86 -5.94
N GLN A 53 11.02 -14.76 -6.64
CA GLN A 53 11.90 -13.69 -6.13
C GLN A 53 11.15 -12.65 -5.28
N ARG A 54 9.85 -12.84 -5.06
CA ARG A 54 9.08 -11.94 -4.19
C ARG A 54 9.59 -12.00 -2.75
N HIS A 55 9.66 -10.84 -2.12
CA HIS A 55 9.99 -10.77 -0.72
C HIS A 55 8.88 -11.37 0.13
N ASP A 56 9.25 -11.99 1.25
CA ASP A 56 8.29 -12.48 2.24
C ASP A 56 7.43 -11.31 2.78
N PRO A 57 6.10 -11.35 2.61
CA PRO A 57 5.22 -10.31 3.12
C PRO A 57 5.29 -10.13 4.64
N LEU A 58 5.67 -11.17 5.39
CA LEU A 58 5.83 -11.09 6.85
C LEU A 58 6.99 -10.20 7.30
N LEU A 59 7.89 -9.82 6.37
CA LEU A 59 8.89 -8.77 6.64
C LEU A 59 8.27 -7.38 6.78
N MET A 60 7.02 -7.22 6.32
CA MET A 60 6.32 -5.94 6.45
C MET A 60 5.82 -5.77 7.87
N LYS A 61 6.13 -4.62 8.46
CA LYS A 61 5.73 -4.32 9.83
C LYS A 61 4.21 -4.46 10.01
N ASP A 62 3.82 -5.04 11.13
CA ASP A 62 2.44 -5.35 11.52
C ASP A 62 1.68 -6.32 10.57
N MET A 63 2.31 -6.91 9.55
CA MET A 63 1.62 -7.81 8.62
C MET A 63 1.06 -9.04 9.33
N GLU A 64 1.85 -9.71 10.14
CA GLU A 64 1.41 -10.89 10.93
C GLU A 64 0.26 -10.51 11.87
N ARG A 65 0.41 -9.39 12.60
CA ARG A 65 -0.63 -8.88 13.49
C ARG A 65 -1.93 -8.54 12.77
N ALA A 66 -1.84 -7.89 11.60
CA ALA A 66 -3.01 -7.58 10.78
C ALA A 66 -3.72 -8.84 10.30
N ALA A 67 -2.96 -9.83 9.82
CA ALA A 67 -3.49 -11.11 9.37
C ALA A 67 -4.18 -11.87 10.53
N ASP A 68 -3.57 -11.91 11.70
CA ASP A 68 -4.12 -12.56 12.88
C ASP A 68 -5.42 -11.92 13.35
N LEU A 69 -5.47 -10.58 13.42
CA LEU A 69 -6.68 -9.83 13.77
C LEU A 69 -7.82 -10.13 12.79
N ILE A 70 -7.56 -10.07 11.49
CA ILE A 70 -8.57 -10.36 10.47
C ILE A 70 -9.03 -11.81 10.57
N ALA A 71 -8.11 -12.77 10.72
CA ALA A 71 -8.45 -14.18 10.88
C ALA A 71 -9.28 -14.46 12.13
N GLU A 72 -9.03 -13.76 13.23
CA GLU A 72 -9.83 -13.82 14.46
C GLU A 72 -11.26 -13.33 14.18
N LYS A 73 -11.40 -12.16 13.53
CA LYS A 73 -12.71 -11.60 13.18
C LYS A 73 -13.52 -12.51 12.26
N ILE A 74 -12.87 -13.17 11.30
CA ILE A 74 -13.52 -14.17 10.44
C ILE A 74 -14.03 -15.36 11.27
N ARG A 75 -13.19 -15.92 12.15
CA ARG A 75 -13.58 -17.03 13.03
C ARG A 75 -14.73 -16.69 13.96
N GLU A 76 -14.77 -15.46 14.47
CA GLU A 76 -15.82 -14.95 15.34
C GLU A 76 -17.08 -14.50 14.57
N LYS A 77 -17.06 -14.56 13.23
CA LYS A 77 -18.13 -14.08 12.35
C LYS A 77 -18.48 -12.61 12.59
N LYS A 78 -17.46 -11.80 12.87
CA LYS A 78 -17.62 -10.35 13.03
C LYS A 78 -17.68 -9.67 11.67
N PRO A 79 -18.62 -8.73 11.45
CA PRO A 79 -18.75 -8.06 10.17
C PRO A 79 -17.61 -7.07 9.95
N ILE A 80 -16.97 -7.20 8.78
CA ILE A 80 -15.82 -6.40 8.35
C ILE A 80 -16.27 -5.43 7.26
N ARG A 81 -15.79 -4.19 7.30
CA ARG A 81 -15.91 -3.22 6.21
C ARG A 81 -14.54 -2.85 5.66
N ILE A 82 -14.37 -3.03 4.36
CA ILE A 82 -13.24 -2.48 3.65
C ILE A 82 -13.59 -1.05 3.22
N ILE A 83 -12.69 -0.10 3.50
CA ILE A 83 -12.79 1.27 3.02
C ILE A 83 -11.59 1.51 2.10
N GLY A 84 -11.86 1.52 0.79
CA GLY A 84 -10.87 1.72 -0.26
C GLY A 84 -10.68 3.17 -0.66
N ASP A 85 -9.89 3.40 -1.70
CA ASP A 85 -9.84 4.68 -2.40
C ASP A 85 -10.49 4.56 -3.78
N TYR A 86 -10.80 5.71 -4.39
CA TYR A 86 -11.57 5.80 -5.64
C TYR A 86 -10.71 5.75 -6.90
N ASP A 87 -9.39 5.75 -6.79
CA ASP A 87 -8.50 5.64 -7.95
C ASP A 87 -8.30 4.17 -8.39
N ILE A 88 -7.52 3.96 -9.45
CA ILE A 88 -7.32 2.62 -10.01
C ILE A 88 -6.59 1.69 -9.04
N ASP A 89 -5.68 2.22 -8.22
CA ASP A 89 -4.94 1.44 -7.23
C ASP A 89 -5.86 1.01 -6.10
N GLY A 90 -6.61 1.96 -5.51
CA GLY A 90 -7.56 1.71 -4.44
C GLY A 90 -8.70 0.78 -4.85
N VAL A 91 -9.28 0.95 -6.04
CA VAL A 91 -10.33 0.05 -6.55
C VAL A 91 -9.79 -1.36 -6.77
N THR A 92 -8.59 -1.49 -7.35
CA THR A 92 -7.98 -2.81 -7.59
C THR A 92 -7.62 -3.50 -6.27
N ALA A 93 -6.98 -2.79 -5.36
CA ALA A 93 -6.63 -3.27 -4.03
C ALA A 93 -7.88 -3.73 -3.25
N THR A 94 -8.93 -2.91 -3.27
CA THR A 94 -10.23 -3.22 -2.64
C THR A 94 -10.84 -4.49 -3.23
N TYR A 95 -10.81 -4.66 -4.55
CA TYR A 95 -11.36 -5.86 -5.20
C TYR A 95 -10.61 -7.13 -4.79
N ILE A 96 -9.28 -7.08 -4.78
CA ILE A 96 -8.44 -8.22 -4.39
C ILE A 96 -8.72 -8.62 -2.93
N LEU A 97 -8.71 -7.64 -2.03
CA LEU A 97 -8.96 -7.87 -0.60
C LEU A 97 -10.38 -8.40 -0.35
N LEU A 98 -11.40 -7.80 -0.98
CA LEU A 98 -12.79 -8.24 -0.87
C LEU A 98 -12.95 -9.70 -1.30
N THR A 99 -12.38 -10.06 -2.46
CA THR A 99 -12.47 -11.41 -3.00
C THR A 99 -11.78 -12.40 -2.08
N GLY A 100 -10.54 -12.10 -1.65
CA GLY A 100 -9.79 -12.97 -0.74
C GLY A 100 -10.50 -13.18 0.60
N LEU A 101 -11.05 -12.11 1.20
CA LEU A 101 -11.79 -12.24 2.47
C LEU A 101 -13.09 -13.03 2.30
N LYS A 102 -13.82 -12.86 1.19
CA LYS A 102 -15.00 -13.67 0.88
C LYS A 102 -14.67 -15.14 0.69
N ASP A 103 -13.59 -15.46 0.01
CA ASP A 103 -13.15 -16.84 -0.19
C ASP A 103 -12.76 -17.51 1.13
N LEU A 104 -12.30 -16.73 2.11
CA LEU A 104 -12.05 -17.17 3.48
C LEU A 104 -13.32 -17.23 4.35
N GLY A 105 -14.48 -16.90 3.80
CA GLY A 105 -15.78 -16.97 4.51
C GLY A 105 -16.07 -15.78 5.43
N ALA A 106 -15.44 -14.64 5.23
CA ALA A 106 -15.70 -13.42 5.98
C ALA A 106 -17.09 -12.84 5.67
N ASP A 107 -17.77 -12.30 6.70
CA ASP A 107 -18.86 -11.35 6.53
C ASP A 107 -18.23 -9.98 6.23
N VAL A 108 -18.13 -9.64 4.94
CA VAL A 108 -17.37 -8.46 4.47
C VAL A 108 -18.12 -7.71 3.40
N ASP A 109 -18.13 -6.39 3.54
CA ASP A 109 -18.59 -5.46 2.50
C ASP A 109 -17.55 -4.34 2.23
N VAL A 110 -17.89 -3.48 1.28
CA VAL A 110 -16.99 -2.42 0.80
C VAL A 110 -17.70 -1.08 0.78
N ARG A 111 -16.94 -0.02 1.12
CA ARG A 111 -17.26 1.35 0.79
C ARG A 111 -16.05 2.01 0.13
N ILE A 112 -16.33 2.74 -0.94
CA ILE A 112 -15.36 3.64 -1.59
C ILE A 112 -15.92 5.04 -1.43
N PRO A 113 -15.13 6.01 -0.94
CA PRO A 113 -15.60 7.39 -0.78
C PRO A 113 -16.02 7.98 -2.13
N ASP A 114 -17.09 8.78 -2.12
CA ASP A 114 -17.42 9.59 -3.29
C ASP A 114 -16.45 10.75 -3.41
N ARG A 115 -15.82 10.90 -4.58
CA ARG A 115 -14.78 11.89 -4.83
C ARG A 115 -15.22 13.33 -4.55
N ILE A 116 -16.50 13.64 -4.76
CA ILE A 116 -17.06 14.99 -4.63
C ILE A 116 -17.66 15.20 -3.24
N ALA A 117 -18.42 14.23 -2.74
CA ALA A 117 -19.16 14.34 -1.48
C ALA A 117 -18.29 14.03 -0.26
N ASP A 118 -17.43 13.02 -0.34
CA ASP A 118 -16.67 12.49 0.81
C ASP A 118 -15.20 12.95 0.82
N GLY A 119 -14.65 13.35 -0.33
CA GLY A 119 -13.23 13.68 -0.47
C GLY A 119 -12.35 12.43 -0.59
N TYR A 120 -11.09 12.55 -0.16
CA TYR A 120 -10.09 11.48 -0.26
C TYR A 120 -10.07 10.61 0.99
N GLY A 121 -10.09 9.29 0.79
CA GLY A 121 -9.80 8.28 1.80
C GLY A 121 -10.83 8.20 2.93
N LEU A 122 -10.38 7.71 4.08
CA LEU A 122 -11.21 7.53 5.27
C LEU A 122 -11.65 8.88 5.85
N ASN A 123 -12.96 9.08 6.03
CA ASN A 123 -13.55 10.25 6.66
C ASN A 123 -14.49 9.86 7.82
N GLU A 124 -14.88 10.86 8.65
CA GLU A 124 -15.70 10.62 9.84
C GLU A 124 -17.10 10.07 9.49
N HIS A 125 -17.68 10.52 8.37
CA HIS A 125 -18.99 10.03 7.92
C HIS A 125 -18.95 8.53 7.61
N LEU A 126 -17.91 8.05 6.91
CA LEU A 126 -17.74 6.62 6.61
C LEU A 126 -17.51 5.78 7.87
N VAL A 127 -16.79 6.32 8.85
CA VAL A 127 -16.59 5.66 10.15
C VAL A 127 -17.91 5.56 10.91
N GLN A 128 -18.64 6.67 11.04
CA GLN A 128 -19.93 6.67 11.72
C GLN A 128 -20.93 5.74 11.03
N PHE A 129 -20.98 5.78 9.71
CA PHE A 129 -21.85 4.91 8.91
C PHE A 129 -21.51 3.41 9.11
N ALA A 130 -20.22 3.07 9.22
CA ALA A 130 -19.82 1.70 9.54
C ALA A 130 -20.31 1.28 10.93
N ALA A 131 -20.18 2.14 11.93
CA ALA A 131 -20.67 1.88 13.29
C ALA A 131 -22.20 1.75 13.34
N ASP A 132 -22.95 2.63 12.66
CA ASP A 132 -24.41 2.63 12.61
C ASP A 132 -24.95 1.35 11.93
N GLU A 133 -24.21 0.81 10.95
CA GLU A 133 -24.55 -0.48 10.32
C GLU A 133 -24.01 -1.70 11.10
N GLY A 134 -23.46 -1.50 12.30
CA GLY A 134 -23.02 -2.57 13.19
C GLY A 134 -21.76 -3.28 12.73
N ARG A 135 -20.89 -2.61 11.93
CA ARG A 135 -19.60 -3.18 11.54
C ARG A 135 -18.66 -3.19 12.76
N ASP A 136 -18.05 -4.34 12.99
CA ASP A 136 -17.09 -4.54 14.09
C ASP A 136 -15.67 -4.04 13.71
N THR A 137 -15.31 -4.22 12.45
CA THR A 137 -13.94 -4.01 11.97
C THR A 137 -13.92 -3.17 10.71
N ILE A 138 -13.03 -2.18 10.66
CA ILE A 138 -12.65 -1.43 9.45
C ILE A 138 -11.26 -1.91 8.99
N VAL A 139 -11.15 -2.26 7.71
CA VAL A 139 -9.86 -2.44 7.03
C VAL A 139 -9.73 -1.36 5.98
N THR A 140 -8.78 -0.45 6.10
CA THR A 140 -8.51 0.52 5.03
C THR A 140 -7.61 -0.10 3.97
N CYS A 141 -7.73 0.38 2.74
CA CYS A 141 -7.06 -0.18 1.59
C CYS A 141 -6.65 0.97 0.66
N ASP A 142 -5.35 1.18 0.50
CA ASP A 142 -4.78 2.31 -0.25
C ASP A 142 -5.10 3.69 0.35
N ASN A 143 -5.35 3.73 1.62
CA ASN A 143 -5.56 4.95 2.42
C ASN A 143 -5.44 4.64 3.92
N GLY A 144 -5.52 5.68 4.75
CA GLY A 144 -5.62 5.53 6.19
C GLY A 144 -4.38 5.94 6.97
N ILE A 145 -3.19 5.94 6.38
CA ILE A 145 -1.95 6.30 7.11
C ILE A 145 -2.00 7.73 7.68
N ALA A 146 -2.72 8.63 7.02
CA ALA A 146 -2.89 10.03 7.44
C ALA A 146 -4.21 10.27 8.22
N ALA A 147 -5.06 9.26 8.39
CA ALA A 147 -6.41 9.40 8.96
C ALA A 147 -6.46 9.22 10.48
N SER A 148 -5.52 9.85 11.22
CA SER A 148 -5.39 9.64 12.68
C SER A 148 -6.64 10.03 13.47
N SER A 149 -7.34 11.12 13.12
CA SER A 149 -8.58 11.56 13.79
C SER A 149 -9.74 10.59 13.52
N GLN A 150 -9.89 10.15 12.30
CA GLN A 150 -10.95 9.24 11.88
C GLN A 150 -10.79 7.85 12.52
N ILE A 151 -9.54 7.38 12.58
CA ILE A 151 -9.22 6.10 13.22
C ILE A 151 -9.44 6.20 14.73
N ARG A 152 -9.11 7.32 15.35
CA ARG A 152 -9.43 7.56 16.76
C ARG A 152 -10.93 7.48 17.01
N LEU A 153 -11.74 8.14 16.18
CA LEU A 153 -13.21 8.03 16.25
C LEU A 153 -13.66 6.57 16.15
N ALA A 154 -13.14 5.81 15.20
CA ALA A 154 -13.48 4.38 15.08
C ALA A 154 -13.13 3.59 16.34
N LYS A 155 -11.98 3.88 16.97
CA LYS A 155 -11.59 3.27 18.25
C LYS A 155 -12.50 3.70 19.41
N GLU A 156 -12.93 4.94 19.48
CA GLU A 156 -13.89 5.45 20.47
C GLU A 156 -15.27 4.79 20.32
N LEU A 157 -15.66 4.44 19.09
CA LEU A 157 -16.87 3.68 18.79
C LEU A 157 -16.71 2.15 19.03
N GLY A 158 -15.56 1.71 19.55
CA GLY A 158 -15.29 0.32 19.90
C GLY A 158 -14.91 -0.59 18.75
N MET A 159 -14.60 -0.03 17.57
CA MET A 159 -14.26 -0.80 16.38
C MET A 159 -12.79 -1.26 16.41
N THR A 160 -12.52 -2.39 15.76
CA THR A 160 -11.17 -2.79 15.38
C THR A 160 -10.78 -2.11 14.07
N VAL A 161 -9.55 -1.59 13.98
CA VAL A 161 -9.09 -0.92 12.76
C VAL A 161 -7.75 -1.48 12.31
N VAL A 162 -7.69 -1.95 11.07
CA VAL A 162 -6.46 -2.36 10.39
C VAL A 162 -6.22 -1.41 9.23
N VAL A 163 -5.09 -0.73 9.25
CA VAL A 163 -4.66 0.15 8.15
C VAL A 163 -3.74 -0.61 7.22
N THR A 164 -4.05 -0.60 5.91
CA THR A 164 -3.14 -1.03 4.87
C THR A 164 -2.99 0.07 3.84
N ASP A 165 -1.79 0.59 3.71
CA ASP A 165 -1.50 1.78 2.93
C ASP A 165 -0.05 1.74 2.42
N HIS A 166 0.25 2.57 1.43
CA HIS A 166 1.60 2.72 0.86
C HIS A 166 2.02 4.20 0.72
N HIS A 167 1.16 5.11 1.12
CA HIS A 167 1.45 6.55 1.10
C HIS A 167 2.51 6.92 2.14
N GLU A 168 3.10 8.11 1.96
CA GLU A 168 4.10 8.64 2.89
C GLU A 168 3.51 8.79 4.30
N VAL A 169 4.27 8.33 5.28
CA VAL A 169 3.87 8.48 6.68
C VAL A 169 3.96 9.97 7.07
N PRO A 170 2.88 10.58 7.55
CA PRO A 170 2.91 11.96 8.01
C PRO A 170 3.95 12.19 9.11
N PHE A 171 4.54 13.36 9.14
CA PHE A 171 5.51 13.74 10.17
C PHE A 171 5.36 15.20 10.58
N GLU A 172 5.82 15.51 11.78
CA GLU A 172 6.05 16.87 12.26
C GLU A 172 7.56 17.09 12.35
N GLU A 173 8.02 18.28 11.98
CA GLU A 173 9.42 18.68 12.19
C GLU A 173 9.50 19.55 13.46
N ASP A 174 10.45 19.22 14.33
CA ASP A 174 10.75 20.05 15.49
C ASP A 174 11.62 21.26 15.12
N GLU A 175 11.93 22.10 16.10
CA GLU A 175 12.75 23.32 15.91
C GLU A 175 14.18 23.00 15.43
N ASN A 176 14.66 21.76 15.57
CA ASN A 176 15.98 21.30 15.15
C ASN A 176 15.94 20.64 13.76
N GLY A 177 14.74 20.50 13.15
CA GLY A 177 14.53 19.80 11.88
C GLY A 177 14.47 18.28 12.02
N GLU A 178 14.31 17.74 13.24
CA GLU A 178 14.09 16.32 13.45
C GLU A 178 12.63 15.96 13.15
N ARG A 179 12.44 14.86 12.39
CA ARG A 179 11.11 14.39 11.99
C ARG A 179 10.56 13.36 12.97
N ARG A 180 9.41 13.69 13.55
CA ARG A 180 8.59 12.77 14.31
C ARG A 180 7.46 12.25 13.45
N TYR A 181 7.53 10.99 13.05
CA TYR A 181 6.48 10.34 12.26
C TYR A 181 5.24 10.08 13.09
N ILE A 182 4.07 10.32 12.48
CA ILE A 182 2.75 10.21 13.13
C ILE A 182 2.04 9.02 12.53
N LEU A 183 1.86 7.98 13.33
CA LEU A 183 1.06 6.83 12.94
C LEU A 183 -0.36 6.94 13.49
N PRO A 184 -1.39 6.51 12.73
CA PRO A 184 -2.74 6.47 13.24
C PRO A 184 -2.89 5.44 14.36
N PRO A 185 -3.80 5.65 15.34
CA PRO A 185 -4.00 4.76 16.49
C PRO A 185 -4.80 3.50 16.13
N ALA A 186 -4.43 2.82 15.04
CA ALA A 186 -5.03 1.57 14.60
C ALA A 186 -4.51 0.37 15.39
N ASP A 187 -5.22 -0.75 15.33
CA ASP A 187 -4.81 -2.01 15.96
C ASP A 187 -3.61 -2.65 15.21
N ALA A 188 -3.52 -2.44 13.90
CA ALA A 188 -2.36 -2.76 13.09
C ALA A 188 -2.20 -1.75 11.95
N VAL A 189 -0.97 -1.42 11.59
CA VAL A 189 -0.64 -0.51 10.49
C VAL A 189 0.36 -1.17 9.56
N VAL A 190 -0.11 -1.65 8.42
CA VAL A 190 0.72 -2.23 7.36
C VAL A 190 1.02 -1.14 6.35
N ASN A 191 2.26 -0.69 6.34
CA ASN A 191 2.76 0.28 5.37
C ASN A 191 4.27 0.11 5.21
N PRO A 192 4.78 -0.18 4.01
CA PRO A 192 6.21 -0.44 3.78
C PRO A 192 7.10 0.79 4.00
N LYS A 193 6.52 2.00 4.06
CA LYS A 193 7.25 3.26 4.27
C LYS A 193 7.39 3.67 5.74
N GLN A 194 6.92 2.84 6.68
CA GLN A 194 7.21 3.07 8.09
C GLN A 194 8.73 3.03 8.33
N LYS A 195 9.25 3.94 9.15
CA LYS A 195 10.69 4.11 9.41
C LYS A 195 11.38 2.82 9.88
N ASP A 196 10.67 1.99 10.62
CA ASP A 196 11.14 0.74 11.22
C ASP A 196 10.58 -0.51 10.50
N CYS A 197 10.08 -0.36 9.28
CA CYS A 197 9.68 -1.47 8.43
C CYS A 197 10.90 -2.10 7.76
N SER A 198 11.06 -3.41 7.87
CA SER A 198 12.16 -4.15 7.28
C SER A 198 11.90 -4.69 5.87
N TYR A 199 10.72 -4.40 5.30
CA TYR A 199 10.39 -4.85 3.96
C TYR A 199 11.33 -4.21 2.92
N PRO A 200 12.00 -5.00 2.07
CA PRO A 200 13.09 -4.50 1.23
C PRO A 200 12.66 -3.54 0.11
N PHE A 201 11.37 -3.54 -0.27
CA PHE A 201 10.86 -2.73 -1.37
C PHE A 201 9.73 -1.78 -0.93
N PRO A 202 10.04 -0.58 -0.42
CA PRO A 202 9.03 0.38 0.05
C PRO A 202 8.21 1.02 -1.08
N GLY A 203 8.55 0.78 -2.34
CA GLY A 203 7.89 1.35 -3.53
C GLY A 203 6.65 0.58 -4.02
N LEU A 204 6.08 -0.32 -3.21
CA LEU A 204 4.81 -0.98 -3.53
C LEU A 204 3.68 0.05 -3.67
N CYS A 205 2.77 -0.17 -4.61
CA CYS A 205 1.46 0.49 -4.63
C CYS A 205 0.44 -0.30 -3.81
N GLY A 206 -0.74 0.28 -3.55
CA GLY A 206 -1.76 -0.32 -2.70
C GLY A 206 -2.21 -1.69 -3.19
N CYS A 207 -2.44 -1.86 -4.49
CA CYS A 207 -2.88 -3.15 -5.03
C CYS A 207 -1.78 -4.23 -4.96
N LEU A 208 -0.49 -3.86 -5.02
CA LEU A 208 0.60 -4.81 -4.90
C LEU A 208 0.77 -5.37 -3.48
N LEU A 209 0.27 -4.68 -2.45
CA LEU A 209 0.22 -5.22 -1.08
C LEU A 209 -0.60 -6.53 -1.01
N TYR A 210 -1.56 -6.69 -1.91
CA TYR A 210 -2.48 -7.82 -1.94
C TYR A 210 -2.29 -8.74 -3.13
N THR A 211 -1.31 -8.45 -4.02
CA THR A 211 -1.14 -9.22 -5.25
C THR A 211 -0.74 -10.66 -4.94
N SER A 212 -1.57 -11.58 -5.34
CA SER A 212 -1.27 -13.00 -5.45
C SER A 212 -1.02 -13.34 -6.92
N PRO A 213 -0.21 -14.36 -7.25
CA PRO A 213 -0.07 -14.81 -8.64
C PRO A 213 -1.44 -15.17 -9.20
N SER A 214 -1.77 -14.60 -10.36
CA SER A 214 -2.97 -14.97 -11.08
C SER A 214 -2.86 -16.41 -11.58
N PRO A 215 -3.94 -17.22 -11.54
CA PRO A 215 -3.95 -18.53 -12.18
C PRO A 215 -3.67 -18.50 -13.69
N ARG A 216 -3.65 -17.30 -14.30
CA ARG A 216 -3.30 -17.10 -15.71
C ARG A 216 -1.81 -16.94 -15.94
N ASP A 217 -1.02 -16.76 -14.89
CA ASP A 217 0.42 -16.54 -14.93
C ASP A 217 1.21 -17.83 -14.59
N SER A 218 0.51 -18.97 -14.51
CA SER A 218 1.04 -20.31 -14.26
C SER A 218 0.94 -21.20 -15.48
#